data_4d1775306fe592755ee975d6addae407
#
_entry.id   4d1775306fe592755ee975d6addae407
#
_cell.length_a   1.000
_cell.length_b   1.000
_cell.length_c   1.000
_cell.angle_alpha   90.00
_cell.angle_beta   90.00
_cell.angle_gamma   90.00
#
_symmetry.space_group_name_H-M   'P 1'
#
loop_
_entity.id
_entity.type
_entity.pdbx_description
1 polymer ?
#
loop_
_entity_poly.entity_id
_entity_poly.type
_entity_poly.pdbx_seq_one_letter_code
_entity_poly.pdbx_strand_id
1 'polypeptide(L)'
;MAWNVSNKSAVSFGVDEKKAKISVGAPIAYSPSLGANQGYHDAWDIQRAYRDGVSKVTWVFRCIDVISSNQASLPAIFRKDNSPYGQIVHDDEILKLFNSHANMGENSFAFRYRISAQLLMSSRGVFIEIVRSRDGTPIALHLLPPENTAPIPSVSKFVKGFEVDISHKEKRVIAPENVIWIRRPHPLDPYLSMTPMEAAGVAIEVENLAKVYNRNFLLNDGRPGGLLVLRSEINEEDKDELRSRFRGNISRAGAVGVISSDDGADFVDTAASPRDANYIQMRTLTKEEILAAFGVPESIIGNSA
;
A
#
# COMPACT_ATOMS: atom_id res chain seq x y z
N MET A 1 45.36 -20.60 -35.42
CA MET A 1 44.24 -20.40 -36.39
C MET A 1 43.46 -19.19 -35.91
N ALA A 2 43.63 -18.09 -36.59
CA ALA A 2 42.97 -16.82 -36.30
C ALA A 2 41.68 -16.76 -37.11
N TRP A 3 40.55 -16.57 -36.46
CA TRP A 3 39.25 -16.31 -37.08
C TRP A 3 39.14 -14.81 -37.35
N ASN A 4 39.25 -14.47 -38.61
CA ASN A 4 39.02 -13.12 -39.12
C ASN A 4 37.51 -12.98 -39.40
N VAL A 5 36.77 -12.28 -38.56
CA VAL A 5 35.36 -11.96 -38.82
C VAL A 5 35.33 -10.69 -39.65
N SER A 6 35.22 -10.87 -40.93
CA SER A 6 34.97 -9.82 -41.89
C SER A 6 33.58 -9.18 -41.66
N ASN A 7 33.63 -7.91 -41.39
CA ASN A 7 32.54 -6.95 -41.36
C ASN A 7 31.92 -6.82 -42.76
N LYS A 8 30.66 -7.27 -42.97
CA LYS A 8 29.77 -6.76 -44.05
C LYS A 8 28.35 -7.27 -43.87
N SER A 9 27.53 -6.40 -43.38
CA SER A 9 26.21 -5.99 -43.92
C SER A 9 25.40 -5.26 -42.81
N ALA A 10 25.76 -3.98 -42.67
CA ALA A 10 24.81 -3.05 -42.08
C ALA A 10 23.69 -2.85 -43.11
N VAL A 11 22.52 -3.40 -42.89
CA VAL A 11 21.31 -3.02 -43.61
C VAL A 11 20.99 -1.60 -43.16
N SER A 12 21.33 -0.62 -43.95
CA SER A 12 20.91 0.75 -43.78
C SER A 12 19.43 0.83 -44.12
N PHE A 13 18.58 0.81 -43.13
CA PHE A 13 17.24 1.35 -43.28
C PHE A 13 17.41 2.86 -43.45
N GLY A 14 17.15 3.35 -44.67
CA GLY A 14 17.09 4.78 -44.94
C GLY A 14 15.96 5.43 -44.17
N VAL A 15 16.25 5.87 -42.98
CA VAL A 15 15.40 6.75 -42.20
C VAL A 15 15.85 8.16 -42.50
N ASP A 16 14.94 8.94 -43.11
CA ASP A 16 15.15 10.34 -43.45
C ASP A 16 15.60 11.11 -42.20
N GLU A 17 16.88 11.47 -42.13
CA GLU A 17 17.54 12.07 -40.95
C GLU A 17 16.90 13.39 -40.47
N LYS A 18 15.94 13.92 -41.22
CA LYS A 18 15.27 15.18 -40.91
C LYS A 18 13.99 15.03 -40.08
N LYS A 19 13.50 13.81 -39.81
CA LYS A 19 12.22 13.60 -39.10
C LYS A 19 12.27 12.73 -37.86
N ALA A 20 13.36 12.11 -37.54
CA ALA A 20 13.45 11.25 -36.35
C ALA A 20 14.57 11.71 -35.41
N LYS A 21 14.39 12.82 -34.74
CA LYS A 21 15.02 12.98 -33.41
C LYS A 21 14.29 12.09 -32.44
N ILE A 22 14.54 10.78 -32.53
CA ILE A 22 14.20 9.87 -31.44
C ILE A 22 15.19 10.23 -30.33
N SER A 23 14.72 10.98 -29.33
CA SER A 23 15.49 11.18 -28.12
C SER A 23 15.60 9.82 -27.43
N VAL A 24 16.81 9.26 -27.45
CA VAL A 24 17.16 8.07 -26.69
C VAL A 24 16.89 8.40 -25.21
N GLY A 25 15.81 7.85 -24.65
CA GLY A 25 15.55 7.97 -23.21
C GLY A 25 14.13 8.28 -22.74
N ALA A 26 13.19 8.62 -23.64
CA ALA A 26 11.79 8.71 -23.19
C ALA A 26 11.05 7.41 -23.50
N PRO A 27 10.42 6.74 -22.56
CA PRO A 27 9.49 5.67 -22.91
C PRO A 27 8.41 6.26 -23.80
N ILE A 28 8.12 5.58 -24.91
CA ILE A 28 7.02 5.88 -25.82
C ILE A 28 5.80 6.18 -24.96
N ALA A 29 5.18 7.31 -25.17
CA ALA A 29 4.06 7.88 -24.45
C ALA A 29 3.17 6.82 -23.78
N TYR A 30 3.56 6.40 -22.61
CA TYR A 30 2.68 5.65 -21.74
C TYR A 30 1.82 6.73 -21.01
N SER A 31 0.60 6.85 -21.46
CA SER A 31 -0.37 7.58 -20.67
C SER A 31 -0.61 6.75 -19.42
N PRO A 32 -0.21 7.21 -18.24
CA PRO A 32 -0.59 6.52 -17.03
C PRO A 32 -2.12 6.62 -16.98
N SER A 33 -2.80 5.57 -17.41
CA SER A 33 -4.22 5.41 -17.16
C SER A 33 -4.39 5.15 -15.67
N LEU A 34 -4.17 6.19 -14.90
CA LEU A 34 -4.49 6.27 -13.48
C LEU A 34 -6.00 6.10 -13.35
N GLY A 35 -6.49 4.87 -13.36
CA GLY A 35 -7.89 4.54 -13.11
C GLY A 35 -8.61 3.72 -14.17
N ALA A 36 -7.99 3.29 -15.26
CA ALA A 36 -8.70 2.58 -16.32
C ALA A 36 -8.81 1.06 -16.15
N ASN A 37 -8.27 0.48 -15.11
CA ASN A 37 -8.49 -0.93 -14.81
C ASN A 37 -9.15 -1.09 -13.44
N GLN A 38 -10.43 -0.75 -13.39
CA GLN A 38 -11.35 -1.28 -12.38
C GLN A 38 -11.65 -2.76 -12.72
N GLY A 39 -10.63 -3.60 -12.68
CA GLY A 39 -10.79 -5.03 -12.56
C GLY A 39 -10.86 -5.33 -11.06
N TYR A 40 -11.95 -5.88 -10.61
CA TYR A 40 -12.30 -6.62 -9.39
C TYR A 40 -11.54 -6.39 -8.07
N HIS A 41 -10.45 -5.62 -8.06
CA HIS A 41 -9.70 -5.18 -6.89
C HIS A 41 -9.60 -3.66 -6.93
N ASP A 42 -10.30 -2.99 -6.02
CA ASP A 42 -10.05 -1.57 -5.75
C ASP A 42 -8.54 -1.37 -5.55
N ALA A 43 -7.95 -0.47 -6.32
CA ALA A 43 -6.52 -0.21 -6.25
C ALA A 43 -6.11 0.12 -4.80
N TRP A 44 -5.02 -0.49 -4.34
CA TRP A 44 -4.44 -0.20 -3.05
C TRP A 44 -3.67 1.13 -3.13
N ASP A 45 -4.37 2.25 -2.94
CA ASP A 45 -3.73 3.53 -2.72
C ASP A 45 -3.11 3.60 -1.31
N ILE A 46 -2.28 4.59 -1.06
CA ILE A 46 -1.59 4.72 0.23
C ILE A 46 -2.56 4.95 1.39
N GLN A 47 -3.69 5.61 1.16
CA GLN A 47 -4.69 5.87 2.21
C GLN A 47 -5.41 4.59 2.60
N ARG A 48 -5.81 3.77 1.61
CA ARG A 48 -6.39 2.46 1.85
C ARG A 48 -5.38 1.52 2.51
N ALA A 49 -4.13 1.52 2.03
CA ALA A 49 -3.05 0.74 2.60
C ALA A 49 -2.84 1.05 4.10
N TYR A 50 -2.89 2.32 4.49
CA TYR A 50 -2.82 2.72 5.89
C TYR A 50 -4.09 2.35 6.66
N ARG A 51 -5.27 2.72 6.16
CA ARG A 51 -6.55 2.54 6.85
C ARG A 51 -6.93 1.07 7.04
N ASP A 52 -6.77 0.24 6.01
CA ASP A 52 -7.24 -1.13 6.00
C ASP A 52 -6.10 -2.14 6.27
N GLY A 53 -4.87 -1.79 5.95
CA GLY A 53 -3.69 -2.60 6.22
C GLY A 53 -3.04 -2.26 7.55
N VAL A 54 -2.31 -1.16 7.60
CA VAL A 54 -1.43 -0.81 8.74
C VAL A 54 -2.20 -0.65 10.04
N SER A 55 -3.34 0.06 10.01
CA SER A 55 -4.10 0.36 11.23
C SER A 55 -4.96 -0.80 11.75
N LYS A 56 -5.28 -1.80 10.92
CA LYS A 56 -6.18 -2.90 11.29
C LYS A 56 -5.49 -4.25 11.38
N VAL A 57 -4.42 -4.48 10.59
CA VAL A 57 -3.72 -5.77 10.52
C VAL A 57 -2.37 -5.70 11.20
N THR A 58 -2.25 -6.30 12.36
CA THR A 58 -1.05 -6.28 13.20
C THR A 58 0.20 -6.78 12.47
N TRP A 59 0.05 -7.81 11.64
CA TRP A 59 1.15 -8.38 10.87
C TRP A 59 1.70 -7.39 9.85
N VAL A 60 0.83 -6.66 9.16
CA VAL A 60 1.21 -5.60 8.21
C VAL A 60 1.95 -4.48 8.92
N PHE A 61 1.39 -3.96 10.02
CA PHE A 61 2.06 -2.96 10.84
C PHE A 61 3.46 -3.42 11.23
N ARG A 62 3.58 -4.65 11.75
CA ARG A 62 4.86 -5.15 12.23
C ARG A 62 5.88 -5.36 11.11
N CYS A 63 5.47 -5.83 9.94
CA CYS A 63 6.34 -5.94 8.77
C CYS A 63 6.89 -4.58 8.34
N ILE A 64 6.03 -3.58 8.21
CA ILE A 64 6.43 -2.22 7.84
C ILE A 64 7.36 -1.62 8.89
N ASP A 65 7.01 -1.77 10.18
CA ASP A 65 7.79 -1.24 11.29
C ASP A 65 9.21 -1.83 11.33
N VAL A 66 9.33 -3.16 11.23
CA VAL A 66 10.63 -3.84 11.23
C VAL A 66 11.50 -3.42 10.06
N ILE A 67 10.95 -3.43 8.83
CA ILE A 67 11.71 -3.04 7.64
C ILE A 67 12.14 -1.57 7.74
N SER A 68 11.20 -0.69 8.10
CA SER A 68 11.45 0.75 8.14
C SER A 68 12.41 1.15 9.27
N SER A 69 12.29 0.54 10.46
CA SER A 69 13.18 0.80 11.59
C SER A 69 14.61 0.33 11.31
N ASN A 70 14.76 -0.89 10.75
CA ASN A 70 16.08 -1.40 10.39
C ASN A 70 16.75 -0.55 9.31
N GLN A 71 16.03 -0.18 8.27
CA GLN A 71 16.56 0.70 7.23
C GLN A 71 16.90 2.10 7.79
N ALA A 72 16.05 2.67 8.62
CA ALA A 72 16.24 4.00 9.20
C ALA A 72 17.43 4.07 10.19
N SER A 73 17.81 2.97 10.80
CA SER A 73 18.96 2.91 11.70
C SER A 73 20.32 2.97 10.97
N LEU A 74 20.35 2.62 9.68
CA LEU A 74 21.56 2.64 8.88
C LEU A 74 21.79 4.05 8.29
N PRO A 75 23.01 4.60 8.36
CA PRO A 75 23.32 5.88 7.74
C PRO A 75 23.27 5.77 6.21
N ALA A 76 22.82 6.83 5.53
CA ALA A 76 22.95 6.95 4.10
C ALA A 76 24.41 7.16 3.70
N ILE A 77 24.83 6.55 2.60
CA ILE A 77 26.19 6.67 2.05
C ILE A 77 26.05 7.02 0.57
N PHE A 78 26.71 8.10 0.14
CA PHE A 78 26.80 8.45 -1.27
C PHE A 78 28.12 7.93 -1.85
N ARG A 79 28.04 7.38 -3.06
CA ARG A 79 29.21 6.89 -3.80
C ARG A 79 29.30 7.57 -5.15
N LYS A 80 30.52 7.87 -5.60
CA LYS A 80 30.77 8.28 -6.98
C LYS A 80 30.52 7.08 -7.91
N ASP A 81 30.10 7.36 -9.12
CA ASP A 81 30.04 6.43 -10.24
C ASP A 81 29.02 5.28 -10.14
N ASN A 82 27.99 5.39 -9.31
CA ASN A 82 26.95 4.35 -9.14
C ASN A 82 27.50 2.91 -8.94
N SER A 83 28.77 2.79 -8.57
CA SER A 83 29.44 1.51 -8.35
C SER A 83 29.38 1.10 -6.88
N PRO A 84 29.15 -0.18 -6.56
CA PRO A 84 29.25 -0.69 -5.19
C PRO A 84 30.64 -0.46 -4.58
N TYR A 85 31.66 -0.30 -5.42
CA TYR A 85 33.07 -0.07 -5.05
C TYR A 85 33.51 1.39 -5.28
N GLY A 86 32.60 2.27 -5.71
CA GLY A 86 32.89 3.68 -5.94
C GLY A 86 33.36 4.42 -4.67
N GLN A 87 34.16 5.45 -4.85
CA GLN A 87 34.65 6.27 -3.75
C GLN A 87 33.49 6.88 -2.96
N ILE A 88 33.53 6.75 -1.63
CA ILE A 88 32.53 7.34 -0.74
C ILE A 88 32.69 8.86 -0.76
N VAL A 89 31.57 9.56 -0.91
CA VAL A 89 31.45 11.01 -0.79
C VAL A 89 31.08 11.33 0.66
N HIS A 90 31.93 12.07 1.35
CA HIS A 90 31.72 12.42 2.76
C HIS A 90 31.14 13.81 2.94
N ASP A 91 31.40 14.71 2.01
CA ASP A 91 31.03 16.12 2.12
C ASP A 91 30.01 16.48 1.02
N ASP A 92 28.75 16.21 1.30
CA ASP A 92 27.62 16.53 0.45
C ASP A 92 26.47 17.05 1.33
N GLU A 93 25.88 18.18 0.96
CA GLU A 93 24.85 18.84 1.75
C GLU A 93 23.58 18.01 1.85
N ILE A 94 23.19 17.31 0.78
CA ILE A 94 22.02 16.43 0.83
C ILE A 94 22.30 15.24 1.76
N LEU A 95 23.50 14.66 1.71
CA LEU A 95 23.90 13.60 2.60
C LEU A 95 23.88 14.00 4.08
N LYS A 96 24.32 15.23 4.38
CA LYS A 96 24.24 15.81 5.74
C LYS A 96 22.78 15.88 6.20
N LEU A 97 21.86 16.37 5.37
CA LEU A 97 20.43 16.42 5.68
C LEU A 97 19.85 15.01 5.91
N PHE A 98 20.21 14.02 5.09
CA PHE A 98 19.75 12.63 5.30
C PHE A 98 20.25 12.02 6.61
N ASN A 99 21.44 12.36 7.08
CA ASN A 99 22.07 11.75 8.24
C ASN A 99 21.95 12.55 9.55
N SER A 100 21.46 13.78 9.49
CA SER A 100 21.27 14.64 10.69
C SER A 100 19.78 14.98 10.87
N HIS A 101 19.34 16.10 10.33
CA HIS A 101 17.98 16.60 10.37
C HIS A 101 17.53 16.93 8.95
N ALA A 102 16.53 16.19 8.45
CA ALA A 102 16.01 16.44 7.11
C ALA A 102 15.37 17.83 6.98
N ASN A 103 14.69 18.26 8.04
CA ASN A 103 14.05 19.57 8.15
C ASN A 103 13.85 19.92 9.63
N MET A 104 13.22 21.08 9.91
CA MET A 104 13.00 21.55 11.28
C MET A 104 12.10 20.65 12.13
N GLY A 105 11.26 19.80 11.50
CA GLY A 105 10.30 18.94 12.19
C GLY A 105 10.71 17.46 12.27
N GLU A 106 11.73 17.04 11.52
CA GLU A 106 12.08 15.62 11.39
C GLU A 106 13.59 15.36 11.50
N ASN A 107 13.95 14.50 12.45
CA ASN A 107 15.30 13.97 12.52
C ASN A 107 15.54 12.92 11.42
N SER A 108 16.79 12.53 11.22
CA SER A 108 17.20 11.59 10.18
C SER A 108 16.51 10.22 10.29
N PHE A 109 16.31 9.72 11.52
CA PHE A 109 15.65 8.43 11.73
C PHE A 109 14.18 8.48 11.31
N ALA A 110 13.41 9.45 11.82
CA ALA A 110 12.00 9.59 11.48
C ALA A 110 11.77 9.82 9.97
N PHE A 111 12.61 10.63 9.36
CA PHE A 111 12.55 10.90 7.93
C PHE A 111 12.80 9.64 7.10
N ARG A 112 13.87 8.90 7.38
CA ARG A 112 14.19 7.64 6.67
C ARG A 112 13.18 6.53 6.94
N TYR A 113 12.66 6.44 8.16
CA TYR A 113 11.57 5.54 8.49
C TYR A 113 10.34 5.79 7.60
N ARG A 114 9.93 7.06 7.49
CA ARG A 114 8.79 7.44 6.64
C ARG A 114 9.04 7.15 5.16
N ILE A 115 10.26 7.35 4.65
CA ILE A 115 10.63 6.97 3.28
C ILE A 115 10.37 5.47 3.06
N SER A 116 10.90 4.63 3.93
CA SER A 116 10.71 3.17 3.82
C SER A 116 9.25 2.77 3.95
N ALA A 117 8.52 3.30 4.94
CA ALA A 117 7.12 3.01 5.15
C ALA A 117 6.27 3.40 3.93
N GLN A 118 6.48 4.60 3.38
CA GLN A 118 5.77 5.04 2.17
C GLN A 118 6.11 4.17 0.95
N LEU A 119 7.38 3.77 0.79
CA LEU A 119 7.81 2.92 -0.32
C LEU A 119 7.16 1.52 -0.28
N LEU A 120 6.84 1.02 0.91
CA LEU A 120 6.14 -0.25 1.09
C LEU A 120 4.62 -0.14 0.85
N MET A 121 4.05 1.06 0.96
CA MET A 121 2.60 1.30 0.88
C MET A 121 2.15 1.97 -0.41
N SER A 122 2.98 2.81 -1.02
CA SER A 122 2.58 3.66 -2.14
C SER A 122 2.95 3.07 -3.49
N SER A 123 1.95 2.83 -4.34
CA SER A 123 2.14 2.45 -5.75
C SER A 123 2.74 3.55 -6.62
N ARG A 124 2.86 4.78 -6.12
CA ARG A 124 3.55 5.89 -6.80
C ARG A 124 4.99 6.07 -6.35
N GLY A 125 5.43 5.32 -5.33
CA GLY A 125 6.72 5.49 -4.69
C GLY A 125 6.75 6.64 -3.70
N VAL A 126 7.93 7.22 -3.51
CA VAL A 126 8.21 8.28 -2.54
C VAL A 126 8.78 9.48 -3.26
N PHE A 127 8.27 10.65 -2.95
CA PHE A 127 8.73 11.93 -3.49
C PHE A 127 9.34 12.77 -2.38
N ILE A 128 10.59 13.17 -2.56
CA ILE A 128 11.32 14.00 -1.62
C ILE A 128 11.64 15.34 -2.31
N GLU A 129 11.06 16.42 -1.84
CA GLU A 129 11.39 17.76 -2.30
C GLU A 129 12.70 18.22 -1.65
N ILE A 130 13.61 18.75 -2.46
CA ILE A 130 14.83 19.41 -2.03
C ILE A 130 14.56 20.93 -2.00
N VAL A 131 14.47 21.49 -0.82
CA VAL A 131 14.38 22.92 -0.65
C VAL A 131 15.78 23.52 -0.70
N ARG A 132 15.96 24.52 -1.56
CA ARG A 132 17.25 25.20 -1.73
C ARG A 132 17.18 26.66 -1.29
N SER A 133 18.29 27.16 -0.82
CA SER A 133 18.49 28.58 -0.57
C SER A 133 18.66 29.36 -1.90
N ARG A 134 18.82 30.66 -1.84
CA ARG A 134 18.96 31.53 -3.02
C ARG A 134 20.24 31.25 -3.83
N ASP A 135 21.27 30.74 -3.19
CA ASP A 135 22.56 30.36 -3.79
C ASP A 135 22.54 28.93 -4.36
N GLY A 136 21.41 28.22 -4.25
CA GLY A 136 21.23 26.84 -4.74
C GLY A 136 21.60 25.77 -3.75
N THR A 137 22.12 26.09 -2.56
CA THR A 137 22.50 25.11 -1.54
C THR A 137 21.26 24.40 -0.96
N PRO A 138 21.21 23.07 -0.87
CA PRO A 138 20.14 22.34 -0.21
C PRO A 138 20.09 22.67 1.29
N ILE A 139 18.92 23.07 1.79
CA ILE A 139 18.71 23.47 3.20
C ILE A 139 17.69 22.61 3.94
N ALA A 140 16.81 21.90 3.22
CA ALA A 140 15.85 21.00 3.82
C ALA A 140 15.35 19.94 2.81
N LEU A 141 14.91 18.81 3.35
CA LEU A 141 14.25 17.75 2.60
C LEU A 141 12.84 17.54 3.17
N HIS A 142 11.84 17.53 2.31
CA HIS A 142 10.45 17.30 2.69
C HIS A 142 9.85 16.13 1.93
N LEU A 143 9.17 15.23 2.64
CA LEU A 143 8.38 14.19 2.02
C LEU A 143 7.06 14.79 1.50
N LEU A 144 6.85 14.66 0.19
CA LEU A 144 5.58 15.03 -0.43
C LEU A 144 4.57 13.89 -0.29
N PRO A 145 3.28 14.20 -0.08
CA PRO A 145 2.23 13.18 -0.05
C PRO A 145 2.11 12.47 -1.40
N PRO A 146 2.30 11.15 -1.47
CA PRO A 146 2.26 10.43 -2.75
C PRO A 146 0.90 10.48 -3.44
N GLU A 147 -0.19 10.58 -2.68
CA GLU A 147 -1.55 10.72 -3.21
C GLU A 147 -1.75 12.04 -3.95
N ASN A 148 -1.08 13.09 -3.52
CA ASN A 148 -1.20 14.44 -4.08
C ASN A 148 -0.07 14.77 -5.05
N THR A 149 0.85 13.84 -5.30
CA THR A 149 2.02 14.09 -6.15
C THR A 149 1.99 13.16 -7.35
N ALA A 150 2.15 13.72 -8.54
CA ALA A 150 2.20 12.97 -9.78
C ALA A 150 3.37 13.44 -10.67
N PRO A 151 4.11 12.51 -11.31
CA PRO A 151 5.09 12.86 -12.32
C PRO A 151 4.38 13.37 -13.58
N ILE A 152 4.93 14.40 -14.20
CA ILE A 152 4.48 14.90 -15.51
C ILE A 152 5.36 14.26 -16.58
N PRO A 153 4.83 13.30 -17.36
CA PRO A 153 5.59 12.63 -18.42
C PRO A 153 6.06 13.62 -19.50
N SER A 154 7.17 13.32 -20.14
CA SER A 154 7.70 14.14 -21.24
C SER A 154 8.19 13.28 -22.40
N VAL A 155 7.97 13.76 -23.61
CA VAL A 155 8.46 13.09 -24.84
C VAL A 155 9.97 13.17 -24.97
N SER A 156 10.59 14.24 -24.47
CA SER A 156 12.03 14.49 -24.59
C SER A 156 12.85 14.06 -23.38
N LYS A 157 12.21 13.97 -22.22
CA LYS A 157 12.81 13.56 -20.95
C LYS A 157 11.85 12.58 -20.27
N PHE A 158 12.35 11.73 -19.38
CA PHE A 158 11.49 10.81 -18.63
C PHE A 158 10.38 11.56 -17.88
N VAL A 159 10.74 12.63 -17.16
CA VAL A 159 9.82 13.49 -16.41
C VAL A 159 10.13 14.95 -16.71
N LYS A 160 9.10 15.76 -16.96
CA LYS A 160 9.22 17.22 -17.15
C LYS A 160 9.18 17.97 -15.81
N GLY A 161 8.49 17.41 -14.82
CA GLY A 161 8.29 17.97 -13.49
C GLY A 161 7.38 17.08 -12.66
N PHE A 162 7.12 17.52 -11.44
CA PHE A 162 6.20 16.86 -10.53
C PHE A 162 5.09 17.85 -10.16
N GLU A 163 3.85 17.46 -10.42
CA GLU A 163 2.68 18.20 -10.01
C GLU A 163 2.29 17.79 -8.59
N VAL A 164 2.11 18.78 -7.71
CA VAL A 164 1.70 18.57 -6.32
C VAL A 164 0.41 19.34 -6.06
N ASP A 165 -0.63 18.63 -5.67
CA ASP A 165 -1.90 19.23 -5.24
C ASP A 165 -1.78 19.69 -3.78
N ILE A 166 -1.73 21.00 -3.58
CA ILE A 166 -1.66 21.61 -2.24
C ILE A 166 -3.08 21.73 -1.64
N SER A 167 -4.03 22.11 -2.47
CA SER A 167 -5.45 22.17 -2.12
C SER A 167 -6.31 21.97 -3.37
N HIS A 168 -7.62 21.75 -3.23
CA HIS A 168 -8.53 21.54 -4.36
C HIS A 168 -8.48 22.64 -5.46
N LYS A 169 -7.81 23.76 -5.21
CA LYS A 169 -7.70 24.88 -6.14
C LYS A 169 -6.27 25.29 -6.50
N GLU A 170 -5.28 24.72 -5.84
CA GLU A 170 -3.89 25.15 -6.01
C GLU A 170 -2.99 23.95 -6.30
N LYS A 171 -2.39 23.98 -7.49
CA LYS A 171 -1.40 23.02 -7.95
C LYS A 171 -0.04 23.68 -8.08
N ARG A 172 0.98 23.03 -7.59
CA ARG A 172 2.36 23.46 -7.70
C ARG A 172 3.13 22.48 -8.58
N VAL A 173 3.89 22.99 -9.53
CA VAL A 173 4.82 22.18 -10.32
C VAL A 173 6.23 22.37 -9.82
N ILE A 174 6.89 21.28 -9.46
CA ILE A 174 8.27 21.28 -8.99
C ILE A 174 9.16 20.73 -10.11
N ALA A 175 10.29 21.40 -10.34
CA ALA A 175 11.26 20.98 -11.33
C ALA A 175 11.94 19.65 -10.94
N PRO A 176 12.30 18.79 -11.92
CA PRO A 176 12.83 17.46 -11.64
C PRO A 176 14.11 17.46 -10.78
N GLU A 177 14.95 18.49 -10.93
CA GLU A 177 16.19 18.66 -10.17
C GLU A 177 15.97 18.94 -8.67
N ASN A 178 14.76 19.30 -8.29
CA ASN A 178 14.36 19.55 -6.91
C ASN A 178 13.51 18.46 -6.29
N VAL A 179 13.40 17.29 -6.96
CA VAL A 179 12.68 16.14 -6.43
C VAL A 179 13.51 14.87 -6.57
N ILE A 180 13.72 14.17 -5.46
CA ILE A 180 14.22 12.81 -5.47
C ILE A 180 13.00 11.89 -5.49
N TRP A 181 12.85 11.12 -6.57
CA TRP A 181 11.76 10.17 -6.72
C TRP A 181 12.25 8.75 -6.58
N ILE A 182 11.86 8.07 -5.50
CA ILE A 182 12.26 6.70 -5.18
C ILE A 182 11.08 5.77 -5.46
N ARG A 183 11.32 4.69 -6.21
CA ARG A 183 10.32 3.67 -6.56
C ARG A 183 10.95 2.30 -6.62
N ARG A 184 10.13 1.30 -6.33
CA ARG A 184 10.48 -0.10 -6.63
C ARG A 184 10.16 -0.36 -8.11
N PRO A 185 10.96 -1.18 -8.80
CA PRO A 185 10.65 -1.53 -10.18
C PRO A 185 9.24 -2.11 -10.32
N HIS A 186 8.49 -1.59 -11.29
CA HIS A 186 7.19 -2.14 -11.68
C HIS A 186 7.34 -2.82 -13.04
N PRO A 187 6.84 -4.07 -13.25
CA PRO A 187 7.11 -4.84 -14.45
C PRO A 187 6.45 -4.26 -15.71
N LEU A 188 5.35 -3.53 -15.56
CA LEU A 188 4.57 -3.03 -16.69
C LEU A 188 4.67 -1.52 -16.88
N ASP A 189 4.82 -0.75 -15.82
CA ASP A 189 4.75 0.70 -15.87
C ASP A 189 5.95 1.35 -15.17
N PRO A 190 6.80 2.09 -15.90
CA PRO A 190 7.95 2.76 -15.33
C PRO A 190 7.60 3.93 -14.41
N TYR A 191 6.35 4.39 -14.39
CA TYR A 191 5.89 5.47 -13.50
C TYR A 191 5.24 4.97 -12.22
N LEU A 192 5.06 3.66 -12.08
CA LEU A 192 4.53 3.03 -10.88
C LEU A 192 5.61 2.35 -10.04
N SER A 193 5.26 2.05 -8.81
CA SER A 193 6.07 1.33 -7.83
C SER A 193 5.33 0.07 -7.41
N MET A 194 5.96 -1.10 -7.53
CA MET A 194 5.36 -2.34 -7.04
C MET A 194 5.47 -2.41 -5.51
N THR A 195 4.34 -2.59 -4.84
CA THR A 195 4.29 -2.61 -3.37
C THR A 195 3.95 -3.99 -2.82
N PRO A 196 4.52 -4.39 -1.67
CA PRO A 196 4.10 -5.61 -0.99
C PRO A 196 2.67 -5.52 -0.46
N MET A 197 2.17 -4.32 -0.19
CA MET A 197 0.78 -4.09 0.19
C MET A 197 -0.21 -4.53 -0.88
N GLU A 198 0.10 -4.24 -2.14
CA GLU A 198 -0.72 -4.65 -3.28
C GLU A 198 -0.70 -6.18 -3.44
N ALA A 199 0.48 -6.79 -3.32
CA ALA A 199 0.63 -8.24 -3.38
C ALA A 199 -0.11 -8.97 -2.23
N ALA A 200 -0.12 -8.39 -1.02
CA ALA A 200 -0.81 -8.94 0.14
C ALA A 200 -2.29 -8.51 0.24
N GLY A 201 -2.81 -7.74 -0.71
CA GLY A 201 -4.11 -7.07 -0.60
C GLY A 201 -5.25 -8.00 -0.24
N VAL A 202 -5.39 -9.13 -0.94
CA VAL A 202 -6.43 -10.13 -0.67
C VAL A 202 -6.29 -10.75 0.73
N ALA A 203 -5.07 -11.11 1.12
CA ALA A 203 -4.80 -11.66 2.45
C ALA A 203 -5.16 -10.66 3.56
N ILE A 204 -4.87 -9.38 3.36
CA ILE A 204 -5.23 -8.30 4.30
C ILE A 204 -6.76 -8.16 4.41
N GLU A 205 -7.48 -8.23 3.30
CA GLU A 205 -8.95 -8.16 3.30
C GLU A 205 -9.57 -9.35 4.02
N VAL A 206 -9.09 -10.56 3.75
CA VAL A 206 -9.54 -11.79 4.43
C VAL A 206 -9.30 -11.69 5.94
N GLU A 207 -8.12 -11.23 6.37
CA GLU A 207 -7.82 -11.05 7.80
C GLU A 207 -8.73 -10.00 8.46
N ASN A 208 -9.05 -8.90 7.77
CA ASN A 208 -9.98 -7.88 8.26
C ASN A 208 -11.40 -8.43 8.39
N LEU A 209 -11.90 -9.12 7.38
CA LEU A 209 -13.23 -9.74 7.41
C LEU A 209 -13.33 -10.78 8.51
N ALA A 210 -12.32 -11.62 8.66
CA ALA A 210 -12.24 -12.61 9.72
C ALA A 210 -12.30 -11.98 11.13
N LYS A 211 -11.57 -10.87 11.34
CA LYS A 211 -11.62 -10.12 12.60
C LYS A 211 -12.98 -9.49 12.86
N VAL A 212 -13.60 -8.88 11.85
CA VAL A 212 -14.94 -8.29 11.96
C VAL A 212 -15.97 -9.36 12.25
N TYR A 213 -15.92 -10.49 11.55
CA TYR A 213 -16.79 -11.62 11.79
C TYR A 213 -16.67 -12.11 13.24
N ASN A 214 -15.46 -12.40 13.69
CA ASN A 214 -15.21 -12.91 15.03
C ASN A 214 -15.64 -11.89 16.11
N ARG A 215 -15.36 -10.60 15.90
CA ARG A 215 -15.83 -9.54 16.80
C ARG A 215 -17.35 -9.53 16.92
N ASN A 216 -18.05 -9.58 15.79
CA ASN A 216 -19.52 -9.59 15.77
C ASN A 216 -20.09 -10.85 16.41
N PHE A 217 -19.47 -12.00 16.17
CA PHE A 217 -19.83 -13.26 16.81
C PHE A 217 -19.70 -13.18 18.33
N LEU A 218 -18.59 -12.66 18.83
CA LEU A 218 -18.37 -12.46 20.27
C LEU A 218 -19.33 -11.42 20.89
N LEU A 219 -19.64 -10.34 20.15
CA LEU A 219 -20.60 -9.33 20.60
C LEU A 219 -22.04 -9.88 20.70
N ASN A 220 -22.34 -10.91 19.91
CA ASN A 220 -23.64 -11.60 19.93
C ASN A 220 -23.61 -12.86 20.80
N ASP A 221 -22.74 -12.95 21.80
CA ASP A 221 -22.59 -14.09 22.71
C ASP A 221 -22.33 -15.44 22.03
N GLY A 222 -21.69 -15.41 20.87
CA GLY A 222 -21.42 -16.62 20.11
C GLY A 222 -22.66 -17.25 19.46
N ARG A 223 -23.76 -16.51 19.39
CA ARG A 223 -24.99 -17.01 18.76
C ARG A 223 -24.93 -16.74 17.26
N PRO A 224 -25.08 -17.78 16.44
CA PRO A 224 -25.20 -17.62 15.00
C PRO A 224 -26.52 -16.92 14.64
N GLY A 225 -26.53 -16.25 13.49
CA GLY A 225 -27.78 -15.71 12.94
C GLY A 225 -28.74 -16.84 12.60
N GLY A 226 -30.03 -16.66 12.83
CA GLY A 226 -31.03 -17.65 12.51
C GLY A 226 -32.34 -17.02 12.03
N LEU A 227 -33.22 -17.86 11.51
CA LEU A 227 -34.55 -17.49 11.12
C LEU A 227 -35.54 -17.94 12.20
N LEU A 228 -36.36 -16.99 12.67
CA LEU A 228 -37.53 -17.33 13.47
C LEU A 228 -38.69 -17.64 12.52
N VAL A 229 -39.07 -18.90 12.47
CA VAL A 229 -40.19 -19.35 11.64
C VAL A 229 -41.44 -19.40 12.49
N LEU A 230 -42.40 -18.58 12.17
CA LEU A 230 -43.71 -18.56 12.83
C LEU A 230 -44.69 -19.43 12.01
N ARG A 231 -45.51 -20.20 12.72
CA ARG A 231 -46.47 -21.12 12.08
C ARG A 231 -47.77 -20.44 11.68
N SER A 232 -48.01 -19.21 12.13
CA SER A 232 -49.17 -18.39 11.77
C SER A 232 -48.78 -17.22 10.89
N GLU A 233 -49.69 -16.81 10.02
CA GLU A 233 -49.56 -15.55 9.28
C GLU A 233 -49.74 -14.37 10.24
N ILE A 234 -48.76 -13.47 10.23
CA ILE A 234 -48.82 -12.23 11.01
C ILE A 234 -48.67 -11.03 10.07
N ASN A 235 -49.24 -9.89 10.48
CA ASN A 235 -49.16 -8.64 9.74
C ASN A 235 -47.73 -8.11 9.70
N GLU A 236 -47.40 -7.24 8.74
CA GLU A 236 -46.04 -6.66 8.64
C GLU A 236 -45.66 -5.82 9.88
N GLU A 237 -46.63 -5.14 10.48
CA GLU A 237 -46.45 -4.35 11.70
C GLU A 237 -46.02 -5.26 12.88
N ASP A 238 -46.66 -6.40 13.04
CA ASP A 238 -46.29 -7.40 14.05
C ASP A 238 -44.94 -8.04 13.78
N LYS A 239 -44.57 -8.24 12.52
CA LYS A 239 -43.23 -8.73 12.12
C LYS A 239 -42.14 -7.75 12.54
N ASP A 240 -42.36 -6.47 12.36
CA ASP A 240 -41.36 -5.45 12.73
C ASP A 240 -41.29 -5.26 14.24
N GLU A 241 -42.40 -5.39 14.98
CA GLU A 241 -42.39 -5.40 16.42
C GLU A 241 -41.64 -6.63 16.97
N LEU A 242 -41.88 -7.83 16.42
CA LEU A 242 -41.16 -9.05 16.79
C LEU A 242 -39.66 -8.93 16.49
N ARG A 243 -39.29 -8.39 15.31
CA ARG A 243 -37.90 -8.10 14.99
C ARG A 243 -37.24 -7.15 15.98
N SER A 244 -37.95 -6.10 16.35
CA SER A 244 -37.48 -5.10 17.31
C SER A 244 -37.33 -5.71 18.73
N ARG A 245 -38.29 -6.46 19.20
CA ARG A 245 -38.23 -7.16 20.49
C ARG A 245 -37.16 -8.23 20.52
N PHE A 246 -37.01 -9.00 19.44
CA PHE A 246 -35.97 -10.02 19.29
C PHE A 246 -34.57 -9.40 19.29
N ARG A 247 -34.35 -8.31 18.52
CA ARG A 247 -33.09 -7.55 18.53
C ARG A 247 -32.84 -6.90 19.90
N GLY A 248 -33.84 -6.29 20.52
CA GLY A 248 -33.69 -5.61 21.81
C GLY A 248 -33.34 -6.55 22.94
N ASN A 249 -33.88 -7.76 22.94
CA ASN A 249 -33.62 -8.76 23.97
C ASN A 249 -32.29 -9.52 23.73
N ILE A 250 -31.84 -9.67 22.48
CA ILE A 250 -30.59 -10.36 22.15
C ILE A 250 -29.39 -9.40 22.16
N SER A 251 -29.63 -8.08 22.15
CA SER A 251 -28.57 -7.07 22.20
C SER A 251 -27.83 -6.97 23.52
N ARG A 252 -28.33 -7.61 24.59
CA ARG A 252 -27.63 -7.66 25.89
C ARG A 252 -26.99 -9.03 26.05
N ALA A 253 -25.72 -9.05 26.38
CA ALA A 253 -25.00 -10.28 26.70
C ALA A 253 -25.78 -11.10 27.76
N GLY A 254 -26.04 -12.37 27.44
CA GLY A 254 -26.77 -13.28 28.35
C GLY A 254 -28.30 -13.12 28.38
N ALA A 255 -28.89 -12.23 27.58
CA ALA A 255 -30.36 -12.08 27.58
C ALA A 255 -31.02 -13.21 26.76
N VAL A 256 -31.99 -13.90 27.38
CA VAL A 256 -32.83 -14.89 26.74
C VAL A 256 -34.10 -14.20 26.24
N GLY A 257 -34.32 -14.18 24.93
CA GLY A 257 -35.58 -13.72 24.36
C GLY A 257 -36.68 -14.76 24.61
N VAL A 258 -37.74 -14.36 25.32
CA VAL A 258 -38.94 -15.20 25.48
C VAL A 258 -40.01 -14.71 24.49
N ILE A 259 -40.42 -15.59 23.59
CA ILE A 259 -41.53 -15.34 22.67
C ILE A 259 -42.63 -16.31 23.05
N SER A 260 -43.82 -15.77 23.34
CA SER A 260 -45.04 -16.57 23.53
C SER A 260 -45.84 -16.54 22.25
N SER A 261 -46.15 -17.69 21.70
CA SER A 261 -47.02 -17.85 20.52
C SER A 261 -47.91 -19.06 20.76
N ASP A 262 -49.22 -18.90 20.54
CA ASP A 262 -50.19 -19.99 20.70
C ASP A 262 -49.97 -21.11 19.69
N ASP A 263 -49.39 -20.82 18.52
CA ASP A 263 -49.15 -21.77 17.41
C ASP A 263 -47.72 -22.31 17.37
N GLY A 264 -46.85 -21.86 18.26
CA GLY A 264 -45.45 -22.24 18.33
C GLY A 264 -44.55 -21.46 17.34
N ALA A 265 -43.28 -21.46 17.64
CA ALA A 265 -42.22 -20.86 16.81
C ALA A 265 -40.99 -21.78 16.78
N ASP A 266 -40.41 -21.95 15.63
CA ASP A 266 -39.18 -22.69 15.46
C ASP A 266 -38.02 -21.76 15.12
N PHE A 267 -36.90 -21.93 15.81
CA PHE A 267 -35.65 -21.22 15.45
C PHE A 267 -34.78 -22.11 14.59
N VAL A 268 -34.60 -21.69 13.36
CA VAL A 268 -33.72 -22.38 12.38
C VAL A 268 -32.39 -21.65 12.37
N ASP A 269 -31.35 -22.32 12.84
CA ASP A 269 -29.98 -21.83 12.72
C ASP A 269 -29.54 -21.90 11.25
N THR A 270 -29.31 -20.73 10.65
CA THR A 270 -28.86 -20.61 9.25
C THR A 270 -27.38 -20.28 9.15
N ALA A 271 -26.70 -20.01 10.26
CA ALA A 271 -25.29 -19.73 10.24
C ALA A 271 -24.48 -21.03 10.15
N ALA A 272 -23.64 -21.14 9.16
CA ALA A 272 -22.61 -22.16 9.14
C ALA A 272 -21.71 -21.93 10.36
N SER A 273 -21.70 -22.88 11.30
CA SER A 273 -20.75 -22.86 12.41
C SER A 273 -19.33 -22.88 11.81
N PRO A 274 -18.50 -21.85 11.97
CA PRO A 274 -17.10 -21.95 11.60
C PRO A 274 -16.51 -23.02 12.50
N ARG A 275 -16.12 -24.13 11.92
CA ARG A 275 -15.36 -25.12 12.69
C ARG A 275 -14.07 -24.43 13.12
N ASP A 276 -13.86 -24.27 14.40
CA ASP A 276 -12.77 -23.51 15.02
C ASP A 276 -11.39 -23.84 14.43
N ALA A 277 -11.17 -25.09 14.04
CA ALA A 277 -9.95 -25.54 13.40
C ALA A 277 -9.69 -24.87 12.03
N ASN A 278 -10.71 -24.71 11.19
CA ASN A 278 -10.56 -24.08 9.87
C ASN A 278 -10.29 -22.58 10.00
N TYR A 279 -10.85 -21.92 11.00
CA TYR A 279 -10.61 -20.49 11.25
C TYR A 279 -9.17 -20.24 11.69
N ILE A 280 -8.63 -21.05 12.60
CA ILE A 280 -7.24 -20.93 13.06
C ILE A 280 -6.26 -21.18 11.90
N GLN A 281 -6.49 -22.23 11.11
CA GLN A 281 -5.66 -22.53 9.95
C GLN A 281 -5.70 -21.42 8.90
N MET A 282 -6.88 -20.89 8.59
CA MET A 282 -7.04 -19.77 7.67
C MET A 282 -6.24 -18.56 8.13
N ARG A 283 -6.30 -18.20 9.41
CA ARG A 283 -5.53 -17.07 9.95
C ARG A 283 -4.02 -17.30 9.91
N THR A 284 -3.57 -18.54 10.11
CA THR A 284 -2.15 -18.88 9.98
C THR A 284 -1.68 -18.72 8.55
N LEU A 285 -2.42 -19.23 7.57
CA LEU A 285 -2.11 -19.08 6.15
C LEU A 285 -2.10 -17.60 5.73
N THR A 286 -3.11 -16.84 6.11
CA THR A 286 -3.18 -15.40 5.81
C THR A 286 -1.99 -14.63 6.38
N LYS A 287 -1.56 -14.96 7.61
CA LYS A 287 -0.36 -14.42 8.22
C LYS A 287 0.88 -14.75 7.38
N GLU A 288 1.07 -16.02 7.02
CA GLU A 288 2.21 -16.48 6.23
C GLU A 288 2.27 -15.79 4.86
N GLU A 289 1.13 -15.62 4.19
CA GLU A 289 1.03 -14.90 2.92
C GLU A 289 1.46 -13.44 3.05
N ILE A 290 0.99 -12.74 4.10
CA ILE A 290 1.40 -11.35 4.39
C ILE A 290 2.91 -11.30 4.63
N LEU A 291 3.45 -12.17 5.48
CA LEU A 291 4.88 -12.22 5.77
C LEU A 291 5.73 -12.48 4.52
N ALA A 292 5.29 -13.40 3.67
CA ALA A 292 5.93 -13.73 2.41
C ALA A 292 5.93 -12.54 1.44
N ALA A 293 4.81 -11.82 1.32
CA ALA A 293 4.72 -10.63 0.47
C ALA A 293 5.70 -9.53 0.89
N PHE A 294 5.88 -9.32 2.19
CA PHE A 294 6.85 -8.36 2.73
C PHE A 294 8.29 -8.90 2.80
N GLY A 295 8.48 -10.20 2.65
CA GLY A 295 9.79 -10.85 2.78
C GLY A 295 10.33 -10.83 4.20
N VAL A 296 9.46 -10.83 5.21
CA VAL A 296 9.84 -10.81 6.64
C VAL A 296 9.67 -12.20 7.23
N PRO A 297 10.72 -12.86 7.70
CA PRO A 297 10.61 -14.16 8.34
C PRO A 297 9.88 -14.04 9.69
N GLU A 298 9.14 -15.07 10.06
CA GLU A 298 8.33 -15.12 11.28
C GLU A 298 9.15 -14.93 12.56
N SER A 299 10.39 -15.43 12.58
CA SER A 299 11.31 -15.29 13.70
C SER A 299 11.63 -13.83 14.07
N ILE A 300 11.61 -12.92 13.10
CA ILE A 300 11.87 -11.48 13.32
C ILE A 300 10.65 -10.78 13.95
N ILE A 301 9.46 -11.31 13.75
CA ILE A 301 8.21 -10.71 14.25
C ILE A 301 7.98 -11.05 15.74
N GLY A 302 8.76 -11.97 16.30
CA GLY A 302 8.70 -12.31 17.71
C GLY A 302 7.80 -13.52 18.02
N ASN A 303 7.52 -14.34 17.06
CA ASN A 303 6.80 -15.61 17.22
C ASN A 303 7.77 -16.79 17.03
N SER A 304 8.87 -16.81 17.75
CA SER A 304 9.64 -18.04 17.94
C SER A 304 8.97 -18.82 19.05
N ALA A 305 8.11 -19.77 18.69
CA ALA A 305 7.74 -20.84 19.59
C ALA A 305 8.89 -21.81 19.75
#